data_06361c6b2a60fe194dcb430b04759044
#
_entry.id   06361c6b2a60fe194dcb430b04759044
#
_cell.length_a   1.000
_cell.length_b   1.000
_cell.length_c   1.000
_cell.angle_alpha   90.00
_cell.angle_beta   90.00
_cell.angle_gamma   90.00
#
_symmetry.space_group_name_H-M   'P 1'
#
loop_
_entity.id
_entity.type
_entity.pdbx_description
1 polymer ?
#
loop_
_entity_poly.entity_id
_entity_poly.type
_entity_poly.pdbx_seq_one_letter_code
_entity_poly.pdbx_strand_id
1 'polypeptide(L)'
;MKNPSCHNFELQAVEGDEHQRLVCIHCGEINYNNPKIVTGSLIVHKNKFLLCKRAIEPSKGLWTIPAGYLEGNETVQTGASREAYEEATAKIHIDHLFAIFSLKKINQIQIIYLAHLKEDYFAPGIESLDVKLFDYDNLPWKEMAFSSVRWVFELYKSYKNGENLPFSKED
;
A
#
# COMPACT_ATOMS: atom_id res chain seq x y z
N MET A 1 21.26 -5.67 16.34
CA MET A 1 20.34 -5.87 17.50
C MET A 1 20.14 -4.51 18.15
N LYS A 2 18.90 -4.01 18.24
CA LYS A 2 18.63 -2.73 18.92
C LYS A 2 18.94 -2.90 20.41
N ASN A 3 19.75 -1.98 20.96
CA ASN A 3 20.04 -1.98 22.39
C ASN A 3 18.76 -1.60 23.15
N PRO A 4 18.23 -2.45 24.06
CA PRO A 4 16.98 -2.20 24.78
C PRO A 4 16.97 -0.96 25.69
N SER A 5 18.12 -0.32 25.90
CA SER A 5 18.26 0.91 26.70
C SER A 5 18.20 2.21 25.87
N CYS A 6 18.04 2.15 24.55
CA CYS A 6 18.01 3.33 23.68
C CYS A 6 16.58 3.92 23.57
N HIS A 7 16.17 4.71 24.55
CA HIS A 7 14.84 5.37 24.52
C HIS A 7 14.90 6.90 24.53
N ASN A 8 16.08 7.51 24.74
CA ASN A 8 16.23 8.95 24.79
C ASN A 8 16.92 9.47 23.51
N PHE A 9 16.11 9.99 22.60
CA PHE A 9 16.59 10.58 21.35
C PHE A 9 16.43 12.10 21.40
N GLU A 10 17.46 12.83 20.96
CA GLU A 10 17.46 14.28 20.80
C GLU A 10 17.80 14.65 19.36
N LEU A 11 17.25 15.78 18.89
CA LEU A 11 17.58 16.33 17.58
C LEU A 11 19.02 16.90 17.64
N GLN A 12 19.91 16.34 16.84
CA GLN A 12 21.30 16.76 16.74
C GLN A 12 21.75 16.90 15.29
N ALA A 13 22.68 17.79 15.04
CA ALA A 13 23.39 17.86 13.77
C ALA A 13 24.37 16.65 13.71
N VAL A 14 24.32 15.91 12.62
CA VAL A 14 25.21 14.79 12.34
C VAL A 14 26.20 15.20 11.28
N GLU A 15 27.48 14.95 11.49
CA GLU A 15 28.53 15.28 10.52
C GLU A 15 28.26 14.63 9.16
N GLY A 16 28.23 15.44 8.10
CA GLY A 16 27.94 14.99 6.74
C GLY A 16 26.45 14.86 6.40
N ASP A 17 25.54 15.22 7.31
CA ASP A 17 24.09 15.24 7.03
C ASP A 17 23.57 16.69 7.02
N GLU A 18 22.78 17.04 6.01
CA GLU A 18 22.15 18.37 5.88
C GLU A 18 20.97 18.56 6.86
N HIS A 19 20.47 17.47 7.42
CA HIS A 19 19.31 17.50 8.32
C HIS A 19 19.69 17.14 9.75
N GLN A 20 18.98 17.75 10.71
CA GLN A 20 19.04 17.28 12.09
C GLN A 20 18.39 15.89 12.18
N ARG A 21 19.03 15.00 12.94
CA ARG A 21 18.57 13.64 13.16
C ARG A 21 18.25 13.38 14.62
N LEU A 22 17.35 12.45 14.88
CA LEU A 22 17.12 11.92 16.21
C LEU A 22 18.28 10.98 16.56
N VAL A 23 19.16 11.43 17.46
CA VAL A 23 20.33 10.67 17.90
C VAL A 23 20.13 10.25 19.35
N CYS A 24 20.38 8.97 19.64
CA CYS A 24 20.34 8.46 21.02
C CYS A 24 21.48 9.06 21.83
N ILE A 25 21.16 9.75 22.94
CA ILE A 25 22.16 10.40 23.81
C ILE A 25 23.09 9.42 24.55
N HIS A 26 22.70 8.13 24.60
CA HIS A 26 23.49 7.11 25.32
C HIS A 26 24.42 6.32 24.41
N CYS A 27 24.01 6.02 23.18
CA CYS A 27 24.80 5.12 22.30
C CYS A 27 25.10 5.72 20.92
N GLY A 28 24.59 6.93 20.62
CA GLY A 28 24.83 7.59 19.33
C GLY A 28 24.04 6.98 18.16
N GLU A 29 23.14 6.01 18.39
CA GLU A 29 22.29 5.44 17.33
C GLU A 29 21.44 6.54 16.70
N ILE A 30 21.41 6.60 15.36
CA ILE A 30 20.61 7.55 14.62
C ILE A 30 19.27 6.89 14.24
N ASN A 31 18.16 7.49 14.65
CA ASN A 31 16.83 7.05 14.24
C ASN A 31 16.42 7.81 12.97
N TYR A 32 16.47 7.13 11.84
CA TYR A 32 16.00 7.67 10.56
C TYR A 32 14.49 7.54 10.45
N ASN A 33 13.80 8.67 10.31
CA ASN A 33 12.36 8.71 10.06
C ASN A 33 12.07 8.59 8.55
N ASN A 34 12.34 7.40 7.99
CA ASN A 34 12.09 7.12 6.59
C ASN A 34 10.59 6.92 6.31
N PRO A 35 10.11 7.21 5.08
CA PRO A 35 8.74 6.88 4.68
C PRO A 35 8.44 5.40 4.88
N LYS A 36 7.26 5.09 5.41
CA LYS A 36 6.76 3.72 5.47
C LYS A 36 6.36 3.27 4.07
N ILE A 37 6.73 2.05 3.72
CA ILE A 37 6.35 1.46 2.43
C ILE A 37 5.08 0.66 2.64
N VAL A 38 4.08 0.95 1.78
CA VAL A 38 2.86 0.17 1.63
C VAL A 38 2.90 -0.48 0.26
N THR A 39 2.55 -1.75 0.17
CA THR A 39 2.44 -2.46 -1.09
C THR A 39 1.04 -3.03 -1.26
N GLY A 40 0.55 -3.06 -2.49
CA GLY A 40 -0.80 -3.53 -2.76
C GLY A 40 -1.02 -3.89 -4.22
N SER A 41 -2.22 -4.37 -4.51
CA SER A 41 -2.58 -4.88 -5.83
C SER A 41 -3.90 -4.34 -6.33
N LEU A 42 -3.90 -3.77 -7.54
CA LEU A 42 -5.10 -3.59 -8.34
C LEU A 42 -5.39 -4.94 -9.02
N ILE A 43 -6.32 -5.69 -8.45
CA ILE A 43 -6.65 -7.04 -8.93
C ILE A 43 -7.80 -6.93 -9.93
N VAL A 44 -7.53 -7.35 -11.18
CA VAL A 44 -8.52 -7.41 -12.26
C VAL A 44 -8.89 -8.86 -12.53
N HIS A 45 -10.18 -9.17 -12.55
CA HIS A 45 -10.71 -10.48 -12.88
C HIS A 45 -11.97 -10.37 -13.75
N LYS A 46 -11.94 -10.95 -14.95
CA LYS A 46 -13.07 -10.91 -15.91
C LYS A 46 -13.61 -9.47 -16.13
N ASN A 47 -12.71 -8.51 -16.30
CA ASN A 47 -12.98 -7.06 -16.44
C ASN A 47 -13.60 -6.38 -15.21
N LYS A 48 -13.59 -7.02 -14.04
CA LYS A 48 -14.04 -6.47 -12.76
C LYS A 48 -12.84 -6.30 -11.82
N PHE A 49 -13.03 -5.45 -10.82
CA PHE A 49 -12.01 -5.11 -9.83
C PHE A 49 -12.37 -5.69 -8.47
N LEU A 50 -11.42 -6.37 -7.85
CA LEU A 50 -11.59 -6.90 -6.50
C LEU A 50 -11.30 -5.79 -5.49
N LEU A 51 -12.28 -5.52 -4.62
CA LEU A 51 -12.16 -4.60 -3.50
C LEU A 51 -12.48 -5.31 -2.19
N CYS A 52 -11.81 -4.87 -1.13
CA CYS A 52 -12.02 -5.27 0.26
C CYS A 52 -12.75 -4.17 1.03
N LYS A 53 -13.75 -4.51 1.83
CA LYS A 53 -14.40 -3.59 2.75
C LYS A 53 -13.72 -3.68 4.11
N ARG A 54 -13.09 -2.61 4.57
CA ARG A 54 -12.23 -2.60 5.76
C ARG A 54 -12.98 -2.97 7.05
N ALA A 55 -12.41 -3.88 7.83
CA ALA A 55 -12.90 -4.21 9.17
C ALA A 55 -12.23 -3.37 10.27
N ILE A 56 -11.11 -2.69 9.96
CA ILE A 56 -10.25 -1.97 10.91
C ILE A 56 -10.14 -0.48 10.59
N GLU A 57 -9.78 0.31 11.59
CA GLU A 57 -9.42 1.73 11.41
C GLU A 57 -8.01 1.90 10.78
N PRO A 58 -7.73 3.01 10.11
CA PRO A 58 -8.69 4.06 9.73
C PRO A 58 -9.65 3.63 8.62
N SER A 59 -10.76 4.35 8.46
CA SER A 59 -11.72 4.16 7.37
C SER A 59 -12.46 2.81 7.40
N LYS A 60 -12.74 2.27 8.59
CA LYS A 60 -13.57 1.08 8.77
C LYS A 60 -14.91 1.20 8.04
N GLY A 61 -15.32 0.15 7.35
CA GLY A 61 -16.56 0.09 6.57
C GLY A 61 -16.46 0.68 5.16
N LEU A 62 -15.32 1.25 4.78
CA LEU A 62 -15.07 1.76 3.43
C LEU A 62 -14.29 0.74 2.56
N TRP A 63 -14.36 0.92 1.24
CA TRP A 63 -13.76 0.02 0.28
C TRP A 63 -12.34 0.44 -0.11
N THR A 64 -11.47 -0.54 -0.28
CA THR A 64 -10.08 -0.36 -0.71
C THR A 64 -9.64 -1.50 -1.62
N ILE A 65 -8.53 -1.30 -2.34
CA ILE A 65 -7.77 -2.42 -2.92
C ILE A 65 -7.00 -3.12 -1.80
N PRO A 66 -6.68 -4.43 -1.91
CA PRO A 66 -5.82 -5.11 -0.94
C PRO A 66 -4.45 -4.44 -0.89
N ALA A 67 -4.05 -3.97 0.30
CA ALA A 67 -2.77 -3.29 0.49
C ALA A 67 -2.45 -3.09 1.98
N GLY A 68 -1.18 -3.29 2.37
CA GLY A 68 -0.69 -3.03 3.71
C GLY A 68 0.80 -2.75 3.76
N TYR A 69 1.35 -2.69 4.96
CA TYR A 69 2.77 -2.40 5.16
C TYR A 69 3.67 -3.52 4.65
N LEU A 70 4.74 -3.11 3.98
CA LEU A 70 5.81 -4.04 3.59
C LEU A 70 6.53 -4.52 4.85
N GLU A 71 6.63 -5.84 5.02
CA GLU A 71 7.30 -6.46 6.14
C GLU A 71 8.81 -6.66 5.88
N GLY A 72 9.57 -6.80 6.97
CA GLY A 72 10.98 -7.13 6.86
C GLY A 72 11.19 -8.51 6.20
N ASN A 73 12.21 -8.62 5.36
CA ASN A 73 12.62 -9.85 4.68
C ASN A 73 11.66 -10.36 3.58
N GLU A 74 10.76 -9.52 3.06
CA GLU A 74 9.98 -9.83 1.86
C GLU A 74 10.28 -8.84 0.72
N THR A 75 10.02 -9.26 -0.51
CA THR A 75 10.03 -8.35 -1.67
C THR A 75 8.71 -7.60 -1.75
N VAL A 76 8.71 -6.46 -2.44
CA VAL A 76 7.48 -5.66 -2.62
C VAL A 76 6.36 -6.48 -3.30
N GLN A 77 6.72 -7.34 -4.29
CA GLN A 77 5.77 -8.22 -4.96
C GLN A 77 5.23 -9.31 -4.02
N THR A 78 6.11 -9.88 -3.17
CA THR A 78 5.68 -10.88 -2.19
C THR A 78 4.73 -10.27 -1.19
N GLY A 79 5.03 -9.05 -0.68
CA GLY A 79 4.15 -8.30 0.21
C GLY A 79 2.79 -8.02 -0.42
N ALA A 80 2.75 -7.54 -1.68
CA ALA A 80 1.49 -7.31 -2.39
C ALA A 80 0.65 -8.60 -2.54
N SER A 81 1.30 -9.74 -2.76
CA SER A 81 0.62 -11.05 -2.85
C SER A 81 0.14 -11.54 -1.48
N ARG A 82 0.90 -11.30 -0.42
CA ARG A 82 0.52 -11.61 0.96
C ARG A 82 -0.70 -10.81 1.37
N GLU A 83 -0.70 -9.50 1.16
CA GLU A 83 -1.83 -8.61 1.49
C GLU A 83 -3.11 -9.04 0.73
N ALA A 84 -3.00 -9.38 -0.56
CA ALA A 84 -4.14 -9.91 -1.32
C ALA A 84 -4.70 -11.20 -0.71
N TYR A 85 -3.83 -12.05 -0.17
CA TYR A 85 -4.27 -13.28 0.49
C TYR A 85 -4.84 -13.01 1.89
N GLU A 86 -4.21 -12.16 2.70
CA GLU A 86 -4.64 -11.83 4.06
C GLU A 86 -5.97 -11.08 4.09
N GLU A 87 -6.18 -10.09 3.20
CA GLU A 87 -7.39 -9.29 3.17
C GLU A 87 -8.54 -9.91 2.37
N ALA A 88 -8.23 -10.68 1.32
CA ALA A 88 -9.22 -11.20 0.38
C ALA A 88 -9.17 -12.72 0.17
N THR A 89 -8.29 -13.47 0.83
CA THR A 89 -7.99 -14.89 0.54
C THR A 89 -7.67 -15.12 -0.95
N ALA A 90 -7.26 -14.08 -1.65
CA ALA A 90 -7.06 -14.07 -3.09
C ALA A 90 -5.65 -14.52 -3.46
N LYS A 91 -5.52 -15.59 -4.22
CA LYS A 91 -4.26 -15.98 -4.86
C LYS A 91 -4.13 -15.23 -6.18
N ILE A 92 -3.09 -14.40 -6.31
CA ILE A 92 -2.90 -13.54 -7.46
C ILE A 92 -1.64 -13.87 -8.25
N HIS A 93 -1.67 -13.53 -9.53
CA HIS A 93 -0.49 -13.38 -10.36
C HIS A 93 -0.24 -11.89 -10.56
N ILE A 94 0.98 -11.44 -10.27
CA ILE A 94 1.41 -10.05 -10.51
C ILE A 94 1.83 -9.91 -11.96
N ASP A 95 1.24 -8.95 -12.67
CA ASP A 95 1.56 -8.67 -14.05
C ASP A 95 2.76 -7.70 -14.14
N HIS A 96 2.64 -6.53 -13.54
CA HIS A 96 3.70 -5.52 -13.53
C HIS A 96 3.46 -4.43 -12.47
N LEU A 97 4.48 -3.62 -12.23
CA LEU A 97 4.37 -2.41 -11.44
C LEU A 97 3.43 -1.43 -12.15
N PHE A 98 2.35 -1.03 -11.44
CA PHE A 98 1.32 -0.17 -12.00
C PHE A 98 1.50 1.30 -11.61
N ALA A 99 1.66 1.58 -10.31
CA ALA A 99 1.77 2.95 -9.82
C ALA A 99 2.64 3.06 -8.57
N ILE A 100 3.25 4.25 -8.39
CA ILE A 100 3.94 4.65 -7.16
C ILE A 100 3.31 5.97 -6.71
N PHE A 101 2.86 6.03 -5.45
CA PHE A 101 2.32 7.24 -4.83
C PHE A 101 3.21 7.70 -3.69
N SER A 102 3.65 8.96 -3.73
CA SER A 102 4.36 9.61 -2.62
C SER A 102 3.36 10.41 -1.79
N LEU A 103 3.04 9.92 -0.59
CA LEU A 103 2.09 10.54 0.33
C LEU A 103 2.86 11.27 1.44
N LYS A 104 3.31 12.49 1.13
CA LYS A 104 4.19 13.28 1.99
C LYS A 104 3.57 13.57 3.36
N LYS A 105 2.28 13.91 3.40
CA LYS A 105 1.57 14.27 4.63
C LYS A 105 1.54 13.17 5.68
N ILE A 106 1.56 11.91 5.26
CA ILE A 106 1.54 10.75 6.16
C ILE A 106 2.84 9.95 6.13
N ASN A 107 3.88 10.51 5.50
CA ASN A 107 5.21 9.90 5.37
C ASN A 107 5.15 8.45 4.86
N GLN A 108 4.45 8.25 3.72
CA GLN A 108 4.27 6.93 3.08
C GLN A 108 4.65 6.95 1.60
N ILE A 109 5.15 5.82 1.14
CA ILE A 109 5.24 5.48 -0.30
C ILE A 109 4.36 4.25 -0.52
N GLN A 110 3.42 4.36 -1.46
CA GLN A 110 2.57 3.24 -1.86
C GLN A 110 3.00 2.71 -3.22
N ILE A 111 3.26 1.42 -3.30
CA ILE A 111 3.70 0.71 -4.50
C ILE A 111 2.61 -0.26 -4.91
N ILE A 112 1.94 0.02 -6.03
CA ILE A 112 0.76 -0.72 -6.48
C ILE A 112 1.10 -1.51 -7.74
N TYR A 113 0.80 -2.80 -7.69
CA TYR A 113 0.91 -3.71 -8.83
C TYR A 113 -0.43 -3.92 -9.52
N LEU A 114 -0.41 -4.07 -10.84
CA LEU A 114 -1.51 -4.68 -11.58
C LEU A 114 -1.39 -6.20 -11.44
N ALA A 115 -2.51 -6.85 -11.16
CA ALA A 115 -2.55 -8.28 -10.93
C ALA A 115 -3.88 -8.89 -11.39
N HIS A 116 -3.93 -10.21 -11.52
CA HIS A 116 -5.17 -10.97 -11.76
C HIS A 116 -5.27 -12.18 -10.84
N LEU A 117 -6.50 -12.66 -10.60
CA LEU A 117 -6.72 -13.87 -9.81
C LEU A 117 -6.17 -15.09 -10.54
N LYS A 118 -5.49 -15.98 -9.81
CA LYS A 118 -5.10 -17.30 -10.30
C LYS A 118 -6.26 -18.30 -10.31
N GLU A 119 -7.21 -18.10 -9.41
CA GLU A 119 -8.37 -18.98 -9.19
C GLU A 119 -9.62 -18.11 -9.05
N ASP A 120 -10.80 -18.61 -9.46
CA ASP A 120 -12.10 -17.94 -9.30
C ASP A 120 -12.58 -18.00 -7.82
N TYR A 121 -11.66 -17.80 -6.87
CA TYR A 121 -11.95 -17.86 -5.45
C TYR A 121 -11.35 -16.68 -4.70
N PHE A 122 -12.17 -16.06 -3.88
CA PHE A 122 -11.80 -15.03 -2.91
C PHE A 122 -12.84 -15.00 -1.79
N ALA A 123 -12.45 -14.57 -0.59
CA ALA A 123 -13.30 -14.44 0.57
C ALA A 123 -12.71 -13.39 1.54
N PRO A 124 -13.51 -12.75 2.39
CA PRO A 124 -13.00 -11.82 3.39
C PRO A 124 -12.00 -12.49 4.32
N GLY A 125 -10.83 -11.85 4.50
CA GLY A 125 -9.90 -12.16 5.57
C GLY A 125 -10.30 -11.45 6.88
N ILE A 126 -9.46 -11.57 7.91
CA ILE A 126 -9.75 -11.03 9.26
C ILE A 126 -9.94 -9.51 9.25
N GLU A 127 -9.19 -8.79 8.40
CA GLU A 127 -9.22 -7.34 8.28
C GLU A 127 -10.27 -6.82 7.29
N SER A 128 -11.10 -7.71 6.72
CA SER A 128 -12.13 -7.40 5.75
C SER A 128 -13.52 -7.81 6.21
N LEU A 129 -14.47 -6.86 6.16
CA LEU A 129 -15.91 -7.12 6.40
C LEU A 129 -16.58 -7.82 5.23
N ASP A 130 -16.09 -7.52 4.00
CA ASP A 130 -16.65 -8.03 2.75
C ASP A 130 -15.59 -7.92 1.63
N VAL A 131 -15.69 -8.76 0.62
CA VAL A 131 -14.84 -8.72 -0.57
C VAL A 131 -15.72 -8.92 -1.80
N LYS A 132 -15.63 -8.01 -2.78
CA LYS A 132 -16.48 -8.05 -3.97
C LYS A 132 -15.74 -7.65 -5.23
N LEU A 133 -16.25 -8.16 -6.35
CA LEU A 133 -15.89 -7.73 -7.70
C LEU A 133 -16.85 -6.64 -8.19
N PHE A 134 -16.29 -5.51 -8.62
CA PHE A 134 -17.04 -4.36 -9.15
C PHE A 134 -16.68 -4.13 -10.61
N ASP A 135 -17.68 -3.83 -11.42
CA ASP A 135 -17.45 -3.22 -12.73
C ASP A 135 -16.98 -1.77 -12.54
N TYR A 136 -16.21 -1.23 -13.48
CA TYR A 136 -15.68 0.14 -13.37
C TYR A 136 -16.78 1.19 -13.14
N ASP A 137 -17.88 1.07 -13.85
CA ASP A 137 -19.00 2.04 -13.78
C ASP A 137 -19.78 1.95 -12.46
N ASN A 138 -19.66 0.80 -11.76
CA ASN A 138 -20.33 0.52 -10.49
C ASN A 138 -19.36 0.56 -9.28
N LEU A 139 -18.16 1.11 -9.45
CA LEU A 139 -17.22 1.30 -8.33
C LEU A 139 -17.85 2.18 -7.24
N PRO A 140 -17.65 1.85 -5.96
CA PRO A 140 -18.22 2.58 -4.84
C PRO A 140 -17.46 3.89 -4.56
N TRP A 141 -17.43 4.82 -5.52
CA TRP A 141 -16.64 6.04 -5.51
C TRP A 141 -16.77 6.89 -4.24
N LYS A 142 -17.98 6.94 -3.66
CA LYS A 142 -18.26 7.73 -2.44
C LYS A 142 -17.79 7.02 -1.17
N GLU A 143 -17.61 5.71 -1.25
CA GLU A 143 -17.24 4.83 -0.12
C GLU A 143 -15.80 4.31 -0.23
N MET A 144 -14.95 4.92 -1.07
CA MET A 144 -13.53 4.57 -1.14
C MET A 144 -12.79 5.11 0.07
N ALA A 145 -12.01 4.24 0.73
CA ALA A 145 -11.33 4.52 1.99
C ALA A 145 -10.29 5.65 1.88
N PHE A 146 -9.57 5.71 0.76
CA PHE A 146 -8.43 6.62 0.60
C PHE A 146 -8.43 7.27 -0.79
N SER A 147 -7.86 8.49 -0.87
CA SER A 147 -7.68 9.18 -2.16
C SER A 147 -6.80 8.39 -3.13
N SER A 148 -5.77 7.71 -2.63
CA SER A 148 -4.90 6.86 -3.45
C SER A 148 -5.65 5.71 -4.13
N VAL A 149 -6.69 5.14 -3.51
CA VAL A 149 -7.54 4.11 -4.13
C VAL A 149 -8.29 4.69 -5.34
N ARG A 150 -8.81 5.93 -5.23
CA ARG A 150 -9.44 6.63 -6.37
C ARG A 150 -8.44 6.85 -7.50
N TRP A 151 -7.23 7.30 -7.18
CA TRP A 151 -6.17 7.53 -8.17
C TRP A 151 -5.81 6.25 -8.93
N VAL A 152 -5.79 5.09 -8.27
CA VAL A 152 -5.55 3.80 -8.94
C VAL A 152 -6.56 3.58 -10.07
N PHE A 153 -7.85 3.80 -9.83
CA PHE A 153 -8.88 3.58 -10.84
C PHE A 153 -8.90 4.65 -11.92
N GLU A 154 -8.64 5.91 -11.58
CA GLU A 154 -8.47 7.00 -12.55
C GLU A 154 -7.31 6.68 -13.51
N LEU A 155 -6.16 6.26 -12.98
CA LEU A 155 -5.00 5.86 -13.76
C LEU A 155 -5.26 4.61 -14.60
N TYR A 156 -6.03 3.63 -14.09
CA TYR A 156 -6.39 2.45 -14.86
C TYR A 156 -7.22 2.79 -16.11
N LYS A 157 -8.04 3.82 -16.03
CA LYS A 157 -8.78 4.32 -17.20
C LYS A 157 -7.83 4.87 -18.27
N SER A 158 -6.83 5.66 -17.86
CA SER A 158 -5.78 6.17 -18.75
C SER A 158 -4.93 5.04 -19.32
N TYR A 159 -4.56 4.07 -18.48
CA TYR A 159 -3.79 2.90 -18.91
C TYR A 159 -4.48 2.12 -20.04
N LYS A 160 -5.79 1.91 -19.98
CA LYS A 160 -6.55 1.29 -21.08
C LYS A 160 -6.48 2.11 -22.38
N ASN A 161 -6.16 3.40 -22.29
CA ASN A 161 -5.98 4.29 -23.43
C ASN A 161 -4.52 4.32 -23.94
N GLY A 162 -3.63 3.49 -23.41
CA GLY A 162 -2.27 3.29 -23.93
C GLY A 162 -1.19 4.18 -23.33
N GLU A 163 -1.37 4.72 -22.14
CA GLU A 163 -0.33 5.50 -21.44
C GLU A 163 0.82 4.63 -20.92
N ASN A 164 1.99 5.26 -20.75
CA ASN A 164 3.20 4.59 -20.27
C ASN A 164 3.16 4.27 -18.76
N LEU A 165 3.72 3.12 -18.37
CA LEU A 165 3.86 2.67 -17.00
C LEU A 165 5.32 2.77 -16.51
N PRO A 166 5.54 2.84 -15.19
CA PRO A 166 4.55 3.01 -14.12
C PRO A 166 4.07 4.46 -13.98
N PHE A 167 2.85 4.65 -13.51
CA PHE A 167 2.36 5.97 -13.13
C PHE A 167 3.00 6.43 -11.81
N SER A 168 3.18 7.75 -11.65
CA SER A 168 3.59 8.35 -10.38
C SER A 168 2.67 9.51 -10.01
N LYS A 169 2.38 9.70 -8.73
CA LYS A 169 1.59 10.79 -8.20
C LYS A 169 2.05 11.16 -6.79
N GLU A 170 1.95 12.46 -6.47
CA GLU A 170 2.31 13.04 -5.17
C GLU A 170 1.13 13.82 -4.62
N ASP A 171 1.02 13.93 -3.27
CA ASP A 171 -0.01 14.72 -2.56
C ASP A 171 0.54 16.04 -1.95
#